data_fdb7c89c473e421904590f4f8e11fa1f
#
_entry.id   fdb7c89c473e421904590f4f8e11fa1f
#
_cell.length_a   1.000
_cell.length_b   1.000
_cell.length_c   1.000
_cell.angle_alpha   90.00
_cell.angle_beta   90.00
_cell.angle_gamma   90.00
#
_symmetry.space_group_name_H-M   'P 1'
#
loop_
_entity.id
_entity.type
_entity.pdbx_description
1 polymer ?
#
loop_
_entity_poly.entity_id
_entity_poly.type
_entity_poly.pdbx_seq_one_letter_code
_entity_poly.pdbx_strand_id
1 'polypeptide(L)'
;IIENKKKLGKLKPTDFLVKTIVTTEVIAEIAKKNNVELRDCYTGFKWIAREIAISEGKQQYIGGGEESFGFLPYDKVRDKDAPASICLICEIAAWAKDQGKTLYDLLMQIYAEYGFSKEFTVNVVRPGKTGADEIKQMMADFRANPPQELGGSKVVTWKDYQSLETKHADGSVEKLDMPATSNVLQWFCTDGTKVSVRP
;
A
#
# COMPACT_ATOMS: atom_id res chain seq x y z
N ILE A 1 2.18 11.24 -11.99
CA ILE A 1 0.79 11.75 -12.06
C ILE A 1 0.68 13.03 -11.22
N ILE A 2 0.90 13.00 -9.90
CA ILE A 2 0.76 14.17 -9.00
C ILE A 2 1.58 15.34 -9.50
N GLU A 3 2.89 15.18 -9.69
CA GLU A 3 3.78 16.23 -10.16
C GLU A 3 3.34 16.87 -11.49
N ASN A 4 2.88 16.05 -12.44
CA ASN A 4 2.37 16.55 -13.70
C ASN A 4 1.07 17.34 -13.52
N LYS A 5 0.14 16.84 -12.67
CA LYS A 5 -1.09 17.57 -12.36
C LYS A 5 -0.80 18.90 -11.65
N LYS A 6 0.20 18.96 -10.76
CA LYS A 6 0.65 20.20 -10.09
C LYS A 6 1.20 21.20 -11.12
N LYS A 7 2.13 20.76 -11.97
CA LYS A 7 2.72 21.62 -13.03
C LYS A 7 1.67 22.22 -13.97
N LEU A 8 0.62 21.47 -14.25
CA LEU A 8 -0.49 21.89 -15.12
C LEU A 8 -1.59 22.66 -14.38
N GLY A 9 -1.47 22.87 -13.08
CA GLY A 9 -2.54 23.47 -12.26
C GLY A 9 -3.84 22.64 -12.20
N LYS A 10 -3.72 21.32 -12.43
CA LYS A 10 -4.85 20.38 -12.50
C LYS A 10 -5.01 19.50 -11.26
N LEU A 11 -4.12 19.60 -10.28
CA LEU A 11 -4.28 18.89 -9.01
C LEU A 11 -5.38 19.57 -8.21
N LYS A 12 -6.37 18.80 -7.76
CA LYS A 12 -7.54 19.30 -7.03
C LYS A 12 -7.56 18.75 -5.61
N PRO A 13 -8.15 19.47 -4.64
CA PRO A 13 -8.34 18.93 -3.28
C PRO A 13 -9.21 17.66 -3.22
N THR A 14 -9.98 17.41 -4.27
CA THR A 14 -10.81 16.21 -4.42
C THR A 14 -10.10 15.03 -5.07
N ASP A 15 -8.84 15.20 -5.47
CA ASP A 15 -8.05 14.10 -6.03
C ASP A 15 -7.62 13.13 -4.93
N PHE A 16 -7.71 11.82 -5.19
CA PHE A 16 -7.29 10.81 -4.23
C PHE A 16 -6.56 9.63 -4.89
N LEU A 17 -5.73 8.99 -4.09
CA LEU A 17 -5.01 7.75 -4.40
C LEU A 17 -5.56 6.59 -3.59
N VAL A 18 -5.38 5.38 -4.11
CA VAL A 18 -5.69 4.14 -3.36
C VAL A 18 -4.50 3.20 -3.41
N LYS A 19 -4.09 2.67 -2.26
CA LYS A 19 -3.13 1.57 -2.19
C LYS A 19 -3.66 0.44 -1.32
N THR A 20 -3.07 -0.76 -1.44
CA THR A 20 -3.40 -1.80 -0.48
C THR A 20 -2.62 -1.61 0.84
N ILE A 21 -3.17 -2.16 1.92
CA ILE A 21 -2.54 -2.11 3.25
C ILE A 21 -1.14 -2.70 3.30
N VAL A 22 -0.78 -3.57 2.35
CA VAL A 22 0.54 -4.21 2.26
C VAL A 22 1.48 -3.53 1.25
N THR A 23 0.99 -2.56 0.48
CA THR A 23 1.80 -1.77 -0.46
C THR A 23 2.69 -0.77 0.30
N THR A 24 3.75 -0.33 -0.35
CA THR A 24 4.78 0.58 0.22
C THR A 24 4.20 1.84 0.86
N GLU A 25 4.81 2.28 1.97
CA GLU A 25 4.45 3.53 2.65
C GLU A 25 5.03 4.77 1.95
N VAL A 26 5.93 4.63 1.00
CA VAL A 26 6.42 5.76 0.17
C VAL A 26 5.26 6.49 -0.51
N ILE A 27 4.22 5.75 -0.93
CA ILE A 27 3.01 6.36 -1.51
C ILE A 27 2.28 7.24 -0.48
N ALA A 28 2.27 6.86 0.79
CA ALA A 28 1.67 7.66 1.85
C ALA A 28 2.46 8.96 2.07
N GLU A 29 3.79 8.91 2.07
CA GLU A 29 4.62 10.10 2.18
C GLU A 29 4.47 11.03 0.96
N ILE A 30 4.37 10.48 -0.25
CA ILE A 30 4.08 11.24 -1.47
C ILE A 30 2.73 11.94 -1.35
N ALA A 31 1.68 11.21 -0.97
CA ALA A 31 0.34 11.75 -0.82
C ALA A 31 0.30 12.88 0.22
N LYS A 32 0.87 12.63 1.40
CA LYS A 32 0.96 13.59 2.51
C LYS A 32 1.65 14.90 2.11
N LYS A 33 2.85 14.82 1.52
CA LYS A 33 3.61 16.00 1.09
C LYS A 33 2.91 16.81 -0.01
N ASN A 34 2.03 16.17 -0.76
CA ASN A 34 1.31 16.82 -1.84
C ASN A 34 -0.14 17.21 -1.48
N ASN A 35 -0.55 17.02 -0.23
CA ASN A 35 -1.93 17.23 0.25
C ASN A 35 -2.97 16.49 -0.61
N VAL A 36 -2.65 15.25 -1.01
CA VAL A 36 -3.55 14.35 -1.73
C VAL A 36 -4.09 13.33 -0.75
N GLU A 37 -5.39 13.08 -0.78
CA GLU A 37 -6.01 12.04 0.03
C GLU A 37 -5.48 10.67 -0.40
N LEU A 38 -5.06 9.84 0.56
CA LEU A 38 -4.70 8.45 0.34
C LEU A 38 -5.65 7.54 1.12
N ARG A 39 -6.15 6.52 0.45
CA ARG A 39 -6.96 5.48 1.07
C ARG A 39 -6.26 4.15 1.04
N ASP A 40 -6.27 3.48 2.17
CA ASP A 40 -5.83 2.09 2.30
C ASP A 40 -7.02 1.15 2.10
N CYS A 41 -6.83 0.10 1.32
CA CYS A 41 -7.81 -0.95 1.15
C CYS A 41 -7.16 -2.34 1.29
N TYR A 42 -7.97 -3.39 1.36
CA TYR A 42 -7.46 -4.77 1.32
C TYR A 42 -6.86 -5.10 -0.03
N THR A 43 -6.02 -6.14 -0.06
CA THR A 43 -5.50 -6.71 -1.32
C THR A 43 -6.63 -7.24 -2.19
N GLY A 44 -6.49 -7.03 -3.48
CA GLY A 44 -7.48 -7.36 -4.50
C GLY A 44 -8.13 -6.11 -5.11
N PHE A 45 -8.05 -6.00 -6.44
CA PHE A 45 -8.53 -4.83 -7.18
C PHE A 45 -10.00 -4.50 -6.96
N LYS A 46 -10.82 -5.48 -6.54
CA LYS A 46 -12.22 -5.25 -6.14
C LYS A 46 -12.35 -4.17 -5.05
N TRP A 47 -11.36 -4.05 -4.18
CA TRP A 47 -11.36 -3.04 -3.12
C TRP A 47 -10.98 -1.66 -3.65
N ILE A 48 -10.01 -1.58 -4.56
CA ILE A 48 -9.68 -0.33 -5.27
C ILE A 48 -10.90 0.11 -6.09
N ALA A 49 -11.52 -0.80 -6.83
CA ALA A 49 -12.75 -0.52 -7.59
C ALA A 49 -13.90 -0.03 -6.70
N ARG A 50 -14.03 -0.57 -5.49
CA ARG A 50 -15.01 -0.09 -4.50
C ARG A 50 -14.73 1.35 -4.11
N GLU A 51 -13.50 1.70 -3.77
CA GLU A 51 -13.13 3.09 -3.40
C GLU A 51 -13.41 4.07 -4.55
N ILE A 52 -13.17 3.67 -5.78
CA ILE A 52 -13.53 4.46 -6.95
C ILE A 52 -15.06 4.62 -7.03
N ALA A 53 -15.82 3.52 -6.92
CA ALA A 53 -17.26 3.52 -7.08
C ALA A 53 -18.00 4.40 -6.04
N ILE A 54 -17.62 4.33 -4.77
CA ILE A 54 -18.24 5.15 -3.70
C ILE A 54 -17.90 6.64 -3.81
N SER A 55 -16.90 6.98 -4.61
CA SER A 55 -16.39 8.35 -4.82
C SER A 55 -16.90 8.98 -6.11
N GLU A 56 -17.61 8.24 -6.96
CA GLU A 56 -18.13 8.76 -8.21
C GLU A 56 -18.98 10.03 -8.02
N GLY A 57 -18.69 11.03 -8.85
CA GLY A 57 -19.39 12.31 -8.80
C GLY A 57 -18.99 13.23 -7.64
N LYS A 58 -18.15 12.77 -6.71
CA LYS A 58 -17.71 13.55 -5.53
C LYS A 58 -16.21 13.84 -5.56
N GLN A 59 -15.41 12.85 -5.86
CA GLN A 59 -13.96 12.92 -5.85
C GLN A 59 -13.37 12.26 -7.10
N GLN A 60 -12.12 12.59 -7.41
CA GLN A 60 -11.42 12.10 -8.60
C GLN A 60 -10.30 11.14 -8.19
N TYR A 61 -10.45 9.88 -8.53
CA TYR A 61 -9.35 8.91 -8.47
C TYR A 61 -8.27 9.29 -9.49
N ILE A 62 -7.00 9.32 -9.04
CA ILE A 62 -5.87 9.71 -9.88
C ILE A 62 -4.78 8.64 -9.99
N GLY A 63 -4.93 7.52 -9.32
CA GLY A 63 -4.02 6.39 -9.43
C GLY A 63 -4.04 5.51 -8.19
N GLY A 64 -3.62 4.27 -8.37
CA GLY A 64 -3.48 3.32 -7.28
C GLY A 64 -3.12 1.93 -7.77
N GLY A 65 -2.81 1.06 -6.83
CA GLY A 65 -2.36 -0.26 -7.19
C GLY A 65 -2.05 -1.17 -6.02
N GLU A 66 -1.55 -2.32 -6.39
CA GLU A 66 -1.10 -3.39 -5.51
C GLU A 66 0.39 -3.64 -5.73
N GLU A 67 1.07 -4.11 -4.70
CA GLU A 67 2.45 -4.58 -4.77
C GLU A 67 2.63 -5.75 -5.76
N SER A 68 1.57 -6.51 -6.04
CA SER A 68 1.55 -7.69 -6.91
C SER A 68 1.31 -7.32 -8.37
N PHE A 69 2.08 -6.39 -8.92
CA PHE A 69 2.06 -5.99 -10.33
C PHE A 69 0.72 -5.43 -10.84
N GLY A 70 -0.12 -4.94 -9.95
CA GLY A 70 -1.40 -4.35 -10.30
C GLY A 70 -1.37 -2.83 -10.19
N PHE A 71 -1.56 -2.11 -11.31
CA PHE A 71 -1.69 -0.66 -11.30
C PHE A 71 -2.85 -0.20 -12.18
N LEU A 72 -3.51 0.89 -11.76
CA LEU A 72 -4.59 1.54 -12.46
C LEU A 72 -4.34 3.06 -12.45
N PRO A 73 -3.99 3.66 -13.59
CA PRO A 73 -3.65 5.08 -13.66
C PRO A 73 -4.85 6.03 -13.70
N TYR A 74 -6.08 5.52 -13.88
CA TYR A 74 -7.31 6.31 -14.04
C TYR A 74 -8.57 5.49 -13.68
N ASP A 75 -9.75 6.10 -13.69
CA ASP A 75 -11.01 5.55 -13.19
C ASP A 75 -11.94 4.90 -14.24
N LYS A 76 -11.52 4.78 -15.51
CA LYS A 76 -12.38 4.26 -16.59
C LYS A 76 -12.55 2.75 -16.56
N VAL A 77 -11.52 2.05 -16.12
CA VAL A 77 -11.54 0.61 -15.90
C VAL A 77 -11.65 0.35 -14.40
N ARG A 78 -12.20 -0.80 -13.99
CA ARG A 78 -12.37 -1.15 -12.57
C ARG A 78 -11.49 -2.32 -12.14
N ASP A 79 -10.43 -2.55 -12.88
CA ASP A 79 -9.39 -3.54 -12.59
C ASP A 79 -8.04 -3.02 -13.11
N LYS A 80 -6.98 -3.78 -12.87
CA LYS A 80 -5.64 -3.52 -13.39
C LYS A 80 -5.68 -3.23 -14.89
N ASP A 81 -5.00 -2.17 -15.30
CA ASP A 81 -4.91 -1.81 -16.71
C ASP A 81 -3.44 -1.82 -17.15
N ALA A 82 -2.97 -3.00 -17.60
CA ALA A 82 -1.60 -3.16 -18.06
C ALA A 82 -1.30 -2.31 -19.33
N PRO A 83 -2.15 -2.24 -20.36
CA PRO A 83 -1.92 -1.36 -21.50
C PRO A 83 -1.73 0.11 -21.10
N ALA A 84 -2.61 0.65 -20.27
CA ALA A 84 -2.49 2.02 -19.82
C ALA A 84 -1.26 2.24 -18.92
N SER A 85 -0.91 1.26 -18.10
CA SER A 85 0.28 1.30 -17.25
C SER A 85 1.56 1.29 -18.08
N ILE A 86 1.62 0.52 -19.18
CA ILE A 86 2.74 0.49 -20.12
C ILE A 86 2.87 1.85 -20.82
N CYS A 87 1.78 2.41 -21.31
CA CYS A 87 1.80 3.74 -21.92
C CYS A 87 2.32 4.79 -20.93
N LEU A 88 1.83 4.79 -19.70
CA LEU A 88 2.25 5.72 -18.67
C LEU A 88 3.75 5.60 -18.35
N ILE A 89 4.28 4.38 -18.19
CA ILE A 89 5.71 4.19 -17.88
C ILE A 89 6.60 4.60 -19.08
N CYS A 90 6.15 4.39 -20.31
CA CYS A 90 6.84 4.88 -21.51
C CYS A 90 6.88 6.42 -21.55
N GLU A 91 5.78 7.08 -21.23
CA GLU A 91 5.73 8.55 -21.13
C GLU A 91 6.66 9.06 -20.02
N ILE A 92 6.68 8.41 -18.87
CA ILE A 92 7.59 8.76 -17.76
C ILE A 92 9.05 8.57 -18.20
N ALA A 93 9.37 7.49 -18.90
CA ALA A 93 10.72 7.22 -19.39
C ALA A 93 11.16 8.27 -20.43
N ALA A 94 10.29 8.64 -21.36
CA ALA A 94 10.56 9.70 -22.34
C ALA A 94 10.78 11.05 -21.63
N TRP A 95 9.90 11.40 -20.70
CA TRP A 95 10.03 12.62 -19.89
C TRP A 95 11.32 12.66 -19.06
N ALA A 96 11.74 11.52 -18.49
CA ALA A 96 13.01 11.43 -17.79
C ALA A 96 14.19 11.67 -18.73
N LYS A 97 14.16 11.03 -19.92
CA LYS A 97 15.18 11.17 -20.95
C LYS A 97 15.34 12.61 -21.43
N ASP A 98 14.25 13.34 -21.62
CA ASP A 98 14.26 14.76 -21.99
C ASP A 98 14.97 15.65 -20.96
N GLN A 99 15.06 15.18 -19.71
CA GLN A 99 15.79 15.83 -18.61
C GLN A 99 17.20 15.26 -18.39
N GLY A 100 17.69 14.41 -19.28
CA GLY A 100 18.97 13.72 -19.14
C GLY A 100 19.01 12.70 -18.01
N LYS A 101 17.84 12.14 -17.62
CA LYS A 101 17.68 11.20 -16.52
C LYS A 101 17.19 9.84 -16.98
N THR A 102 17.43 8.83 -16.15
CA THR A 102 16.85 7.50 -16.27
C THR A 102 15.67 7.34 -15.30
N LEU A 103 14.91 6.24 -15.43
CA LEU A 103 13.89 5.87 -14.43
C LEU A 103 14.52 5.60 -13.06
N TYR A 104 15.75 5.09 -13.03
CA TYR A 104 16.48 4.88 -11.77
C TYR A 104 16.80 6.21 -11.07
N ASP A 105 17.21 7.24 -11.83
CA ASP A 105 17.45 8.58 -11.28
C ASP A 105 16.17 9.18 -10.69
N LEU A 106 15.02 8.95 -11.34
CA LEU A 106 13.72 9.36 -10.80
C LEU A 106 13.39 8.62 -9.49
N LEU A 107 13.67 7.32 -9.42
CA LEU A 107 13.48 6.55 -8.20
C LEU A 107 14.36 7.06 -7.06
N MET A 108 15.64 7.35 -7.35
CA MET A 108 16.55 7.93 -6.35
C MET A 108 16.08 9.31 -5.89
N GLN A 109 15.51 10.13 -6.76
CA GLN A 109 14.91 11.40 -6.39
C GLN A 109 13.69 11.21 -5.48
N ILE A 110 12.84 10.22 -5.77
CA ILE A 110 11.70 9.89 -4.90
C ILE A 110 12.20 9.49 -3.52
N TYR A 111 13.22 8.65 -3.41
CA TYR A 111 13.79 8.26 -2.13
C TYR A 111 14.43 9.42 -1.37
N ALA A 112 15.13 10.31 -2.08
CA ALA A 112 15.72 11.50 -1.46
C ALA A 112 14.67 12.49 -0.96
N GLU A 113 13.55 12.60 -1.65
CA GLU A 113 12.48 13.53 -1.32
C GLU A 113 11.51 12.99 -0.28
N TYR A 114 11.11 11.73 -0.40
CA TYR A 114 10.01 11.13 0.38
C TYR A 114 10.47 10.09 1.41
N GLY A 115 11.74 9.74 1.42
CA GLY A 115 12.31 8.72 2.28
C GLY A 115 12.59 7.41 1.55
N PHE A 116 13.66 6.75 1.96
CA PHE A 116 14.05 5.44 1.42
C PHE A 116 13.17 4.34 2.00
N SER A 117 12.68 3.46 1.13
CA SER A 117 11.99 2.23 1.52
C SER A 117 12.49 1.07 0.67
N LYS A 118 12.62 -0.09 1.27
CA LYS A 118 12.98 -1.33 0.59
C LYS A 118 12.01 -2.42 0.99
N GLU A 119 11.23 -2.84 0.02
CA GLU A 119 10.22 -3.88 0.19
C GLU A 119 10.79 -5.26 -0.14
N PHE A 120 10.34 -6.26 0.60
CA PHE A 120 10.71 -7.64 0.38
C PHE A 120 9.53 -8.57 0.68
N THR A 121 9.35 -9.63 -0.13
CA THR A 121 8.30 -10.62 0.07
C THR A 121 8.91 -11.97 0.40
N VAL A 122 8.45 -12.59 1.48
CA VAL A 122 8.79 -13.96 1.87
C VAL A 122 7.58 -14.86 1.62
N ASN A 123 7.74 -15.85 0.74
CA ASN A 123 6.70 -16.83 0.46
C ASN A 123 6.96 -18.11 1.26
N VAL A 124 6.06 -18.46 2.17
CA VAL A 124 6.08 -19.70 2.94
C VAL A 124 5.08 -20.66 2.35
N VAL A 125 5.55 -21.63 1.59
CA VAL A 125 4.69 -22.63 0.94
C VAL A 125 4.56 -23.87 1.82
N ARG A 126 3.32 -24.32 2.06
CA ARG A 126 2.97 -25.55 2.75
C ARG A 126 1.98 -26.33 1.90
N PRO A 127 2.39 -27.42 1.24
CA PRO A 127 1.52 -28.16 0.33
C PRO A 127 0.50 -29.04 1.07
N GLY A 128 -0.64 -29.26 0.40
CA GLY A 128 -1.69 -30.18 0.84
C GLY A 128 -2.54 -29.70 2.02
N LYS A 129 -3.43 -30.58 2.49
CA LYS A 129 -4.37 -30.26 3.58
C LYS A 129 -3.65 -29.98 4.88
N THR A 130 -2.66 -30.78 5.24
CA THR A 130 -1.85 -30.56 6.46
C THR A 130 -1.17 -29.21 6.43
N GLY A 131 -0.64 -28.81 5.26
CA GLY A 131 -0.01 -27.50 5.09
C GLY A 131 -1.00 -26.33 5.28
N ALA A 132 -2.23 -26.49 4.83
CA ALA A 132 -3.27 -25.47 5.08
C ALA A 132 -3.58 -25.34 6.59
N ASP A 133 -3.57 -26.45 7.33
CA ASP A 133 -3.79 -26.44 8.78
C ASP A 133 -2.57 -25.82 9.52
N GLU A 134 -1.34 -26.08 9.05
CA GLU A 134 -0.13 -25.43 9.56
C GLU A 134 -0.18 -23.90 9.39
N ILE A 135 -0.60 -23.41 8.21
CA ILE A 135 -0.73 -21.98 7.95
C ILE A 135 -1.78 -21.34 8.87
N LYS A 136 -2.91 -22.01 9.09
CA LYS A 136 -3.92 -21.54 10.06
C LYS A 136 -3.36 -21.45 11.46
N GLN A 137 -2.59 -22.48 11.88
CA GLN A 137 -1.96 -22.51 13.19
C GLN A 137 -0.94 -21.38 13.34
N MET A 138 -0.09 -21.15 12.32
CA MET A 138 0.86 -20.01 12.34
C MET A 138 0.15 -18.67 12.57
N MET A 139 -0.98 -18.44 11.89
CA MET A 139 -1.74 -17.20 12.08
C MET A 139 -2.35 -17.11 13.49
N ALA A 140 -2.79 -18.22 14.07
CA ALA A 140 -3.29 -18.29 15.45
C ALA A 140 -2.16 -18.01 16.46
N ASP A 141 -1.00 -18.60 16.25
CA ASP A 141 0.19 -18.42 17.10
C ASP A 141 0.67 -16.97 17.10
N PHE A 142 0.72 -16.31 15.94
CA PHE A 142 1.06 -14.89 15.81
C PHE A 142 0.06 -13.98 16.54
N ARG A 143 -1.22 -14.36 16.61
CA ARG A 143 -2.23 -13.61 17.38
C ARG A 143 -2.07 -13.81 18.88
N ALA A 144 -1.82 -15.06 19.28
CA ALA A 144 -1.64 -15.40 20.70
C ALA A 144 -0.34 -14.82 21.27
N ASN A 145 0.72 -14.83 20.46
CA ASN A 145 2.07 -14.43 20.86
C ASN A 145 2.66 -13.46 19.83
N PRO A 146 2.18 -12.21 19.75
CA PRO A 146 2.70 -11.24 18.79
C PRO A 146 4.18 -10.96 19.06
N PRO A 147 5.01 -10.85 18.01
CA PRO A 147 6.42 -10.52 18.14
C PRO A 147 6.60 -9.16 18.82
N GLN A 148 7.52 -9.09 19.77
CA GLN A 148 7.87 -7.85 20.48
C GLN A 148 8.98 -7.07 19.76
N GLU A 149 9.74 -7.76 18.91
CA GLU A 149 10.87 -7.24 18.15
C GLU A 149 10.94 -7.92 16.78
N LEU A 150 11.30 -7.18 15.75
CA LEU A 150 11.52 -7.67 14.39
C LEU A 150 12.81 -7.05 13.84
N GLY A 151 13.76 -7.90 13.47
CA GLY A 151 15.04 -7.46 12.89
C GLY A 151 15.87 -6.54 13.80
N GLY A 152 15.75 -6.66 15.13
CA GLY A 152 16.43 -5.79 16.10
C GLY A 152 15.67 -4.50 16.42
N SER A 153 14.49 -4.28 15.84
CA SER A 153 13.66 -3.10 16.08
C SER A 153 12.40 -3.46 16.87
N LYS A 154 12.10 -2.69 17.90
CA LYS A 154 10.96 -2.93 18.79
C LYS A 154 9.63 -2.68 18.07
N VAL A 155 8.69 -3.61 18.21
CA VAL A 155 7.30 -3.44 17.75
C VAL A 155 6.57 -2.46 18.67
N VAL A 156 5.98 -1.42 18.11
CA VAL A 156 5.25 -0.37 18.84
C VAL A 156 3.75 -0.36 18.54
N THR A 157 3.37 -0.89 17.39
CA THR A 157 1.95 -0.99 17.00
C THR A 157 1.73 -2.28 16.22
N TRP A 158 0.61 -2.93 16.45
CA TRP A 158 0.17 -4.05 15.61
C TRP A 158 -1.31 -3.97 15.31
N LYS A 159 -1.68 -4.40 14.12
CA LYS A 159 -3.04 -4.39 13.62
C LYS A 159 -3.49 -5.81 13.32
N ASP A 160 -4.63 -6.19 13.85
CA ASP A 160 -5.32 -7.42 13.47
C ASP A 160 -6.59 -7.07 12.71
N TYR A 161 -6.56 -7.36 11.42
CA TYR A 161 -7.69 -7.08 10.52
C TYR A 161 -8.83 -8.09 10.65
N GLN A 162 -8.65 -9.16 11.43
CA GLN A 162 -9.72 -10.10 11.72
C GLN A 162 -10.58 -9.60 12.89
N SER A 163 -9.97 -9.05 13.94
CA SER A 163 -10.69 -8.42 15.06
C SER A 163 -11.03 -6.95 14.79
N LEU A 164 -10.44 -6.33 13.75
CA LEU A 164 -10.51 -4.91 13.45
C LEU A 164 -9.97 -4.03 14.60
N GLU A 165 -8.83 -4.43 15.14
CA GLU A 165 -8.18 -3.73 16.25
C GLU A 165 -6.76 -3.28 15.86
N THR A 166 -6.41 -2.08 16.29
CA THR A 166 -5.03 -1.60 16.39
C THR A 166 -4.64 -1.61 17.86
N LYS A 167 -3.52 -2.22 18.21
CA LYS A 167 -2.97 -2.25 19.57
C LYS A 167 -1.62 -1.57 19.59
N HIS A 168 -1.35 -0.83 20.64
CA HIS A 168 -0.11 -0.10 20.83
C HIS A 168 0.68 -0.64 22.03
N ALA A 169 1.99 -0.38 22.02
CA ALA A 169 2.90 -0.84 23.09
C ALA A 169 2.59 -0.23 24.46
N ASP A 170 1.86 0.87 24.53
CA ASP A 170 1.37 1.51 25.75
C ASP A 170 0.10 0.84 26.33
N GLY A 171 -0.43 -0.18 25.65
CA GLY A 171 -1.64 -0.90 26.02
C GLY A 171 -2.94 -0.29 25.48
N SER A 172 -2.88 0.82 24.75
CA SER A 172 -4.07 1.38 24.11
C SER A 172 -4.56 0.52 22.94
N VAL A 173 -5.87 0.51 22.74
CA VAL A 173 -6.53 -0.25 21.67
C VAL A 173 -7.49 0.67 20.93
N GLU A 174 -7.39 0.69 19.60
CA GLU A 174 -8.25 1.46 18.71
C GLU A 174 -8.96 0.55 17.72
N LYS A 175 -10.15 0.95 17.28
CA LYS A 175 -10.87 0.24 16.24
C LYS A 175 -10.31 0.60 14.86
N LEU A 176 -10.05 -0.41 14.03
CA LEU A 176 -9.73 -0.24 12.61
C LEU A 176 -11.02 0.05 11.82
N ASP A 177 -11.03 1.17 11.10
CA ASP A 177 -12.12 1.52 10.18
C ASP A 177 -11.86 0.86 8.81
N MET A 178 -12.34 -0.38 8.67
CA MET A 178 -12.21 -1.17 7.45
C MET A 178 -13.57 -1.76 7.05
N PRO A 179 -13.85 -1.92 5.75
CA PRO A 179 -15.18 -2.29 5.25
C PRO A 179 -15.58 -3.74 5.53
N ALA A 180 -14.63 -4.58 5.92
CA ALA A 180 -14.83 -6.00 6.21
C ALA A 180 -13.67 -6.52 7.06
N THR A 181 -13.77 -7.75 7.56
CA THR A 181 -12.65 -8.45 8.20
C THR A 181 -11.74 -9.13 7.17
N SER A 182 -10.48 -9.30 7.52
CA SER A 182 -9.50 -10.02 6.70
C SER A 182 -8.48 -10.74 7.58
N ASN A 183 -8.03 -11.92 7.16
CA ASN A 183 -7.01 -12.66 7.93
C ASN A 183 -5.59 -12.09 7.65
N VAL A 184 -5.37 -10.87 8.09
CA VAL A 184 -4.09 -10.14 7.95
C VAL A 184 -3.66 -9.64 9.31
N LEU A 185 -2.36 -9.74 9.59
CA LEU A 185 -1.70 -9.11 10.72
C LEU A 185 -0.63 -8.16 10.21
N GLN A 186 -0.45 -7.02 10.88
CA GLN A 186 0.65 -6.08 10.60
C GLN A 186 1.32 -5.65 11.90
N TRP A 187 2.63 -5.52 11.85
CA TRP A 187 3.45 -4.97 12.93
C TRP A 187 4.24 -3.78 12.42
N PHE A 188 4.33 -2.75 13.23
CA PHE A 188 5.07 -1.52 12.96
C PHE A 188 6.11 -1.35 14.03
N CYS A 189 7.37 -1.15 13.61
CA CYS A 189 8.51 -1.02 14.50
C CYS A 189 8.96 0.44 14.66
N THR A 190 9.78 0.68 15.66
CA THR A 190 10.32 2.02 16.00
C THR A 190 11.15 2.64 14.89
N ASP A 191 11.79 1.84 14.04
CA ASP A 191 12.60 2.29 12.90
C ASP A 191 11.78 2.53 11.61
N GLY A 192 10.45 2.38 11.68
CA GLY A 192 9.55 2.49 10.53
C GLY A 192 9.36 1.19 9.74
N THR A 193 10.02 0.10 10.14
CA THR A 193 9.79 -1.21 9.52
C THR A 193 8.34 -1.64 9.70
N LYS A 194 7.70 -2.04 8.60
CA LYS A 194 6.36 -2.64 8.58
C LYS A 194 6.44 -4.07 8.09
N VAL A 195 5.93 -5.01 8.88
CA VAL A 195 5.79 -6.41 8.48
C VAL A 195 4.31 -6.77 8.38
N SER A 196 3.93 -7.36 7.24
CA SER A 196 2.55 -7.81 7.01
C SER A 196 2.55 -9.32 6.79
N VAL A 197 1.66 -10.03 7.47
CA VAL A 197 1.51 -11.48 7.35
C VAL A 197 0.08 -11.80 6.97
N ARG A 198 -0.07 -12.65 5.95
CA ARG A 198 -1.36 -13.16 5.48
C ARG A 198 -1.22 -14.58 4.94
N PRO A 199 -2.23 -15.45 5.10
CA PRO A 199 -2.25 -16.79 4.50
C PRO A 199 -2.54 -16.76 3.01
#